data_f5154470ea583d1da03ab265cc09b869
#
_entry.id   f5154470ea583d1da03ab265cc09b869
#
_cell.length_a   1.000
_cell.length_b   1.000
_cell.length_c   1.000
_cell.angle_alpha   90.00
_cell.angle_beta   90.00
_cell.angle_gamma   90.00
#
_symmetry.space_group_name_H-M   'P 1'
#
loop_
_entity.id
_entity.type
_entity.pdbx_description
1 polymer ?
#
loop_
_entity_poly.entity_id
_entity_poly.type
_entity_poly.pdbx_seq_one_letter_code
_entity_poly.pdbx_strand_id
1 'polypeptide(L)'
;MTSRAITEDAPFVPEDDTYHRPLDDPFWFETTWWSFNVPERRIGGWLHAGYHANRGEVTWKVFAWDDRGSDQGRLAYFRNALSVPMQPDPDLRDLTFPAGGFSVRMIDPLMNYEIGYSDPDAGFAIGFEHRSVHPPHRFTPGQAPAMHNPHLDQLGHITGELVLHRERIPIDCYSVRDRTWGPRGAHHSAAVAGGGTERTYRVAAPGGPLWRQIERQRGRGRIQYIFGHTDDRTGFLGFVRPQDGDAAGWSPMNVGWLLKDGQFQRLDVTRSRMRNFRDPLTGWSAHMQVELVDRTGRSMEAEGFAVSRMTEHGSGANSLMRWEYDGKVGWGEDQDGWRLDHFQQMLGALRAVR
;
A
#
# COMPACT_ATOMS: atom_id res chain seq x y z
N MET A 1 -7.23 5.83 -29.53
CA MET A 1 -8.14 6.10 -28.39
C MET A 1 -7.51 7.19 -27.56
N THR A 2 -8.17 8.32 -27.43
CA THR A 2 -7.71 9.46 -26.64
C THR A 2 -7.70 9.06 -25.17
N SER A 3 -6.59 9.27 -24.48
CA SER A 3 -6.50 9.15 -23.03
C SER A 3 -7.65 9.97 -22.40
N ARG A 4 -8.58 9.29 -21.76
CA ARG A 4 -9.66 9.93 -21.01
C ARG A 4 -9.02 10.74 -19.88
N ALA A 5 -9.31 12.03 -19.83
CA ALA A 5 -8.83 12.88 -18.74
C ALA A 5 -9.37 12.32 -17.42
N ILE A 6 -8.46 11.92 -16.53
CA ILE A 6 -8.79 11.36 -15.22
C ILE A 6 -9.14 12.55 -14.32
N THR A 7 -10.41 12.79 -14.15
CA THR A 7 -10.91 13.77 -13.17
C THR A 7 -11.11 13.09 -11.81
N GLU A 8 -11.03 13.86 -10.74
CA GLU A 8 -11.17 13.38 -9.35
C GLU A 8 -12.47 12.60 -9.12
N ASP A 9 -13.54 12.94 -9.85
CA ASP A 9 -14.87 12.39 -9.66
C ASP A 9 -15.31 11.40 -10.76
N ALA A 10 -14.41 11.06 -11.70
CA ALA A 10 -14.77 10.09 -12.74
C ALA A 10 -14.87 8.67 -12.13
N PRO A 11 -15.99 7.98 -12.26
CA PRO A 11 -16.12 6.62 -11.75
C PRO A 11 -15.16 5.68 -12.48
N PHE A 12 -14.68 4.65 -11.79
CA PHE A 12 -14.00 3.54 -12.43
C PHE A 12 -14.97 2.77 -13.32
N VAL A 13 -14.42 2.21 -14.38
CA VAL A 13 -15.13 1.29 -15.27
C VAL A 13 -14.44 -0.09 -15.20
N PRO A 14 -15.13 -1.18 -15.54
CA PRO A 14 -14.54 -2.52 -15.46
C PRO A 14 -13.19 -2.67 -16.17
N GLU A 15 -12.97 -1.91 -17.24
CA GLU A 15 -11.73 -1.90 -18.00
C GLU A 15 -10.55 -1.31 -17.22
N ASP A 16 -10.81 -0.46 -16.23
CA ASP A 16 -9.75 0.08 -15.34
C ASP A 16 -9.18 -1.01 -14.41
N ASP A 17 -9.87 -2.14 -14.27
CA ASP A 17 -9.44 -3.28 -13.46
C ASP A 17 -8.72 -4.37 -14.25
N THR A 18 -8.54 -4.17 -15.56
CA THR A 18 -7.72 -4.99 -16.43
C THR A 18 -6.37 -4.34 -16.72
N TYR A 19 -5.52 -4.98 -17.51
CA TYR A 19 -4.27 -4.36 -17.95
C TYR A 19 -4.50 -3.24 -18.93
N HIS A 20 -3.78 -2.15 -18.71
CA HIS A 20 -3.79 -1.00 -19.60
C HIS A 20 -2.78 -1.20 -20.72
N ARG A 21 -3.10 -0.68 -21.91
CA ARG A 21 -2.10 -0.59 -22.97
C ARG A 21 -0.95 0.31 -22.51
N PRO A 22 0.30 -0.22 -22.43
CA PRO A 22 1.42 0.58 -21.98
C PRO A 22 1.70 1.73 -22.94
N LEU A 23 2.16 2.86 -22.38
CA LEU A 23 2.82 3.89 -23.15
C LEU A 23 4.21 3.38 -23.58
N ASP A 24 4.81 4.01 -24.57
CA ASP A 24 6.19 3.74 -24.99
C ASP A 24 7.18 4.33 -23.97
N ASP A 25 7.23 3.71 -22.80
CA ASP A 25 8.10 4.06 -21.67
C ASP A 25 8.62 2.77 -21.03
N PRO A 26 9.94 2.53 -21.00
CA PRO A 26 10.52 1.29 -20.43
C PRO A 26 10.23 1.11 -18.94
N PHE A 27 9.78 2.16 -18.26
CA PHE A 27 9.39 2.14 -16.85
C PHE A 27 7.88 2.04 -16.66
N TRP A 28 7.12 1.71 -17.71
CA TRP A 28 5.71 1.37 -17.53
C TRP A 28 5.59 0.20 -16.56
N PHE A 29 4.77 0.39 -15.54
CA PHE A 29 4.63 -0.56 -14.47
C PHE A 29 3.18 -0.57 -13.97
N GLU A 30 2.57 -1.74 -13.94
CA GLU A 30 1.26 -1.93 -13.32
C GLU A 30 1.41 -2.84 -12.10
N THR A 31 0.72 -2.50 -11.02
CA THR A 31 0.71 -3.31 -9.81
C THR A 31 -0.70 -3.78 -9.47
N THR A 32 -0.78 -4.94 -8.85
CA THR A 32 -1.93 -5.39 -8.09
C THR A 32 -1.46 -5.83 -6.71
N TRP A 33 -2.18 -5.43 -5.69
CA TRP A 33 -1.87 -5.75 -4.31
C TRP A 33 -3.13 -6.17 -3.56
N TRP A 34 -3.00 -7.16 -2.70
CA TRP A 34 -4.03 -7.74 -1.87
C TRP A 34 -3.46 -7.93 -0.48
N SER A 35 -4.08 -7.36 0.53
CA SER A 35 -3.70 -7.60 1.92
C SER A 35 -4.74 -8.43 2.66
N PHE A 36 -4.30 -9.11 3.70
CA PHE A 36 -5.17 -9.87 4.60
C PHE A 36 -4.60 -9.83 6.02
N ASN A 37 -5.44 -10.12 6.99
CA ASN A 37 -4.98 -10.27 8.36
C ASN A 37 -5.76 -11.36 9.11
N VAL A 38 -5.13 -11.90 10.15
CA VAL A 38 -5.73 -12.83 11.12
C VAL A 38 -5.38 -12.31 12.51
N PRO A 39 -6.21 -11.42 13.07
CA PRO A 39 -5.89 -10.67 14.29
C PRO A 39 -5.62 -11.56 15.50
N GLU A 40 -6.37 -12.66 15.67
CA GLU A 40 -6.26 -13.59 16.78
C GLU A 40 -4.90 -14.30 16.83
N ARG A 41 -4.24 -14.33 15.67
CA ARG A 41 -2.91 -14.92 15.48
C ARG A 41 -1.83 -13.86 15.29
N ARG A 42 -2.19 -12.58 15.32
CA ARG A 42 -1.30 -11.45 15.05
C ARG A 42 -0.60 -11.56 13.70
N ILE A 43 -1.29 -12.16 12.72
CA ILE A 43 -0.78 -12.36 11.36
C ILE A 43 -1.28 -11.24 10.48
N GLY A 44 -0.37 -10.62 9.71
CA GLY A 44 -0.65 -9.83 8.53
C GLY A 44 0.01 -10.45 7.31
N GLY A 45 -0.47 -10.13 6.12
CA GLY A 45 0.12 -10.68 4.91
C GLY A 45 -0.31 -10.01 3.62
N TRP A 46 0.51 -10.23 2.58
CA TRP A 46 0.33 -9.62 1.27
C TRP A 46 0.53 -10.61 0.13
N LEU A 47 -0.23 -10.39 -0.93
CA LEU A 47 0.04 -10.89 -2.27
C LEU A 47 0.18 -9.68 -3.18
N HIS A 48 1.31 -9.55 -3.84
CA HIS A 48 1.60 -8.38 -4.66
C HIS A 48 2.26 -8.83 -5.96
N ALA A 49 1.84 -8.26 -7.07
CA ALA A 49 2.52 -8.43 -8.34
C ALA A 49 2.70 -7.11 -9.07
N GLY A 50 3.72 -7.07 -9.91
CA GLY A 50 4.04 -5.94 -10.75
C GLY A 50 4.42 -6.38 -12.15
N TYR A 51 3.88 -5.70 -13.14
CA TYR A 51 4.09 -5.92 -14.55
C TYR A 51 4.91 -4.82 -15.17
N HIS A 52 6.00 -5.20 -15.78
CA HIS A 52 6.83 -4.34 -16.63
C HIS A 52 6.53 -4.68 -18.10
N ALA A 53 5.36 -4.28 -18.60
CA ALA A 53 4.86 -4.72 -19.90
C ALA A 53 5.84 -4.45 -21.05
N ASN A 54 6.49 -3.27 -21.08
CA ASN A 54 7.46 -2.91 -22.12
C ASN A 54 8.80 -3.65 -22.00
N ARG A 55 9.03 -4.40 -20.92
CA ARG A 55 10.20 -5.29 -20.74
C ARG A 55 9.84 -6.76 -20.84
N GLY A 56 8.54 -7.08 -20.94
CA GLY A 56 8.07 -8.45 -20.96
C GLY A 56 8.33 -9.21 -19.66
N GLU A 57 8.34 -8.52 -18.53
CA GLU A 57 8.68 -9.06 -17.23
C GLU A 57 7.57 -8.87 -16.21
N VAL A 58 7.44 -9.84 -15.31
CA VAL A 58 6.59 -9.75 -14.12
C VAL A 58 7.40 -10.06 -12.87
N THR A 59 7.05 -9.37 -11.79
CA THR A 59 7.53 -9.68 -10.43
C THR A 59 6.34 -10.01 -9.57
N TRP A 60 6.48 -10.94 -8.63
CA TRP A 60 5.45 -11.16 -7.64
C TRP A 60 6.07 -11.57 -6.30
N LYS A 61 5.32 -11.33 -5.22
CA LYS A 61 5.68 -11.73 -3.88
C LYS A 61 4.43 -12.12 -3.08
N VAL A 62 4.57 -13.14 -2.26
CA VAL A 62 3.60 -13.60 -1.27
C VAL A 62 4.31 -13.72 0.06
N PHE A 63 3.78 -13.10 1.09
CA PHE A 63 4.36 -13.22 2.41
C PHE A 63 3.33 -13.03 3.51
N ALA A 64 3.65 -13.62 4.67
CA ALA A 64 2.93 -13.44 5.92
C ALA A 64 3.93 -13.16 7.04
N TRP A 65 3.58 -12.27 7.93
CA TRP A 65 4.34 -11.96 9.14
C TRP A 65 3.50 -12.18 10.38
N ASP A 66 4.17 -12.39 11.49
CA ASP A 66 3.57 -12.49 12.81
C ASP A 66 4.41 -11.69 13.84
N ASP A 67 4.19 -11.89 15.12
CA ASP A 67 4.92 -11.21 16.18
C ASP A 67 6.25 -11.88 16.58
N ARG A 68 6.67 -12.98 15.92
CA ARG A 68 7.90 -13.72 16.22
C ARG A 68 9.14 -13.19 15.51
N GLY A 69 8.99 -12.47 14.43
CA GLY A 69 10.10 -11.86 13.73
C GLY A 69 9.66 -10.86 12.65
N SER A 70 10.46 -9.82 12.47
CA SER A 70 10.11 -8.71 11.57
C SER A 70 10.94 -8.60 10.31
N ASP A 71 12.11 -9.22 10.24
CA ASP A 71 12.94 -9.22 9.03
C ASP A 71 12.60 -10.38 8.09
N GLN A 72 12.95 -10.24 6.81
CA GLN A 72 12.60 -11.22 5.78
C GLN A 72 13.05 -12.66 6.11
N GLY A 73 14.15 -12.83 6.83
CA GLY A 73 14.64 -14.15 7.24
C GLY A 73 13.84 -14.80 8.37
N ARG A 74 12.95 -14.06 9.02
CA ARG A 74 12.15 -14.52 10.16
C ARG A 74 10.64 -14.30 9.97
N LEU A 75 10.19 -13.98 8.76
CA LEU A 75 8.77 -13.95 8.45
C LEU A 75 8.16 -15.35 8.60
N ALA A 76 6.90 -15.39 8.94
CA ALA A 76 6.13 -16.63 9.00
C ALA A 76 6.09 -17.37 7.65
N TYR A 77 6.07 -16.60 6.55
CA TYR A 77 6.24 -17.08 5.19
C TYR A 77 6.78 -15.96 4.28
N PHE A 78 7.63 -16.32 3.32
CA PHE A 78 8.11 -15.42 2.28
C PHE A 78 8.45 -16.18 1.00
N ARG A 79 7.87 -15.76 -0.11
CA ARG A 79 8.20 -16.23 -1.46
C ARG A 79 8.10 -15.09 -2.45
N ASN A 80 9.03 -15.04 -3.40
CA ASN A 80 8.99 -14.07 -4.48
C ASN A 80 9.55 -14.66 -5.77
N ALA A 81 9.18 -14.05 -6.89
CA ALA A 81 9.87 -14.19 -8.16
C ALA A 81 10.18 -12.79 -8.71
N LEU A 82 11.39 -12.57 -9.12
CA LEU A 82 11.87 -11.30 -9.64
C LEU A 82 12.18 -11.45 -11.14
N SER A 83 11.63 -10.53 -11.95
CA SER A 83 11.90 -10.44 -13.39
C SER A 83 11.72 -11.77 -14.14
N VAL A 84 10.60 -12.46 -13.89
CA VAL A 84 10.26 -13.64 -14.66
C VAL A 84 9.54 -13.24 -15.96
N PRO A 85 9.68 -14.02 -17.07
CA PRO A 85 8.99 -13.71 -18.31
C PRO A 85 7.48 -13.59 -18.11
N MET A 86 6.90 -12.52 -18.66
CA MET A 86 5.46 -12.31 -18.66
C MET A 86 4.78 -13.29 -19.60
N GLN A 87 3.56 -13.72 -19.25
CA GLN A 87 2.73 -14.51 -20.15
C GLN A 87 2.34 -13.67 -21.39
N PRO A 88 2.17 -14.29 -22.55
CA PRO A 88 1.48 -13.64 -23.67
C PRO A 88 0.06 -13.25 -23.25
N ASP A 89 -0.35 -12.04 -23.61
CA ASP A 89 -1.72 -11.53 -23.41
C ASP A 89 -2.31 -11.82 -22.02
N PRO A 90 -1.69 -11.34 -20.93
CA PRO A 90 -2.17 -11.62 -19.58
C PRO A 90 -3.55 -11.00 -19.37
N ASP A 91 -4.48 -11.78 -18.83
CA ASP A 91 -5.83 -11.31 -18.49
C ASP A 91 -6.02 -11.34 -16.96
N LEU A 92 -6.08 -10.18 -16.34
CA LEU A 92 -6.29 -10.06 -14.88
C LEU A 92 -7.63 -10.61 -14.41
N ARG A 93 -8.57 -10.85 -15.30
CA ARG A 93 -9.87 -11.44 -14.95
C ARG A 93 -9.75 -12.91 -14.57
N ASP A 94 -8.74 -13.60 -15.09
CA ASP A 94 -8.44 -14.99 -14.75
C ASP A 94 -6.95 -15.27 -15.01
N LEU A 95 -6.13 -15.08 -14.00
CA LEU A 95 -4.67 -15.10 -14.16
C LEU A 95 -4.00 -15.87 -13.03
N THR A 96 -3.07 -16.74 -13.39
CA THR A 96 -2.03 -17.24 -12.49
C THR A 96 -0.69 -16.66 -12.88
N PHE A 97 0.00 -16.01 -11.94
CA PHE A 97 1.30 -15.43 -12.21
C PHE A 97 2.35 -16.50 -12.51
N PRO A 98 3.26 -16.28 -13.47
CA PRO A 98 4.24 -17.28 -13.87
C PRO A 98 5.20 -17.65 -12.74
N ALA A 99 5.94 -18.76 -12.94
CA ALA A 99 6.88 -19.30 -11.98
C ALA A 99 6.25 -19.68 -10.61
N GLY A 100 5.03 -20.21 -10.64
CA GLY A 100 4.35 -20.68 -9.44
C GLY A 100 3.83 -19.53 -8.55
N GLY A 101 3.47 -18.41 -9.15
CA GLY A 101 2.88 -17.28 -8.45
C GLY A 101 1.42 -17.49 -8.04
N PHE A 102 0.84 -16.49 -7.40
CA PHE A 102 -0.54 -16.52 -6.99
C PHE A 102 -1.50 -16.33 -8.17
N SER A 103 -2.76 -16.72 -7.96
CA SER A 103 -3.84 -16.52 -8.92
C SER A 103 -4.79 -15.43 -8.48
N VAL A 104 -5.39 -14.76 -9.46
CA VAL A 104 -6.48 -13.81 -9.30
C VAL A 104 -7.57 -14.19 -10.27
N ARG A 105 -8.81 -14.34 -9.80
CA ARG A 105 -10.00 -14.52 -10.62
C ARG A 105 -11.02 -13.45 -10.28
N MET A 106 -11.39 -12.65 -11.26
CA MET A 106 -12.44 -11.64 -11.13
C MET A 106 -13.79 -12.29 -11.30
N ILE A 107 -14.59 -12.29 -10.25
CA ILE A 107 -15.96 -12.87 -10.26
C ILE A 107 -16.96 -11.82 -10.72
N ASP A 108 -16.87 -10.63 -10.14
CA ASP A 108 -17.71 -9.49 -10.49
C ASP A 108 -16.80 -8.26 -10.65
N PRO A 109 -16.74 -7.68 -11.86
CA PRO A 109 -15.80 -6.58 -12.13
C PRO A 109 -15.90 -5.45 -11.12
N LEU A 110 -14.75 -4.99 -10.65
CA LEU A 110 -14.58 -3.97 -9.64
C LEU A 110 -15.06 -4.35 -8.23
N MET A 111 -15.75 -5.49 -8.04
CA MET A 111 -16.40 -5.80 -6.76
C MET A 111 -15.92 -7.10 -6.11
N ASN A 112 -15.85 -8.21 -6.85
CA ASN A 112 -15.58 -9.51 -6.23
C ASN A 112 -14.45 -10.26 -6.94
N TYR A 113 -13.56 -10.83 -6.12
CA TYR A 113 -12.37 -11.53 -6.60
C TYR A 113 -12.09 -12.77 -5.76
N GLU A 114 -11.58 -13.80 -6.40
CA GLU A 114 -10.95 -14.93 -5.73
C GLU A 114 -9.44 -14.85 -5.91
N ILE A 115 -8.72 -15.02 -4.81
CA ILE A 115 -7.26 -15.00 -4.76
C ILE A 115 -6.78 -16.32 -4.18
N GLY A 116 -5.80 -16.95 -4.84
CA GLY A 116 -5.25 -18.22 -4.40
C GLY A 116 -3.74 -18.32 -4.58
N TYR A 117 -3.09 -19.02 -3.65
CA TYR A 117 -1.66 -19.36 -3.74
C TYR A 117 -1.37 -20.62 -2.95
N SER A 118 -0.44 -21.44 -3.43
CA SER A 118 -0.02 -22.66 -2.75
C SER A 118 1.46 -22.95 -2.92
N ASP A 119 2.14 -23.20 -1.80
CA ASP A 119 3.51 -23.71 -1.71
C ASP A 119 3.53 -24.90 -0.74
N PRO A 120 3.17 -26.11 -1.22
CA PRO A 120 3.04 -27.29 -0.37
C PRO A 120 4.38 -27.72 0.26
N ASP A 121 5.50 -27.43 -0.38
CA ASP A 121 6.84 -27.77 0.14
C ASP A 121 7.15 -26.95 1.41
N ALA A 122 6.72 -25.69 1.43
CA ALA A 122 6.81 -24.83 2.60
C ALA A 122 5.66 -25.07 3.62
N GLY A 123 4.67 -25.88 3.28
CA GLY A 123 3.47 -26.05 4.10
C GLY A 123 2.64 -24.79 4.22
N PHE A 124 2.61 -23.98 3.12
CA PHE A 124 1.87 -22.73 3.02
C PHE A 124 0.84 -22.79 1.90
N ALA A 125 -0.35 -22.32 2.16
CA ALA A 125 -1.33 -22.00 1.14
C ALA A 125 -2.26 -20.88 1.64
N ILE A 126 -2.83 -20.13 0.72
CA ILE A 126 -3.86 -19.14 1.03
C ILE A 126 -4.89 -19.13 -0.10
N GLY A 127 -6.15 -19.08 0.28
CA GLY A 127 -7.27 -18.91 -0.66
C GLY A 127 -8.34 -18.08 0.00
N PHE A 128 -8.76 -16.99 -0.65
CA PHE A 128 -9.79 -16.13 -0.11
C PHE A 128 -10.62 -15.45 -1.21
N GLU A 129 -11.85 -15.12 -0.87
CA GLU A 129 -12.69 -14.18 -1.59
C GLU A 129 -12.50 -12.78 -1.01
N HIS A 130 -12.29 -11.80 -1.89
CA HIS A 130 -12.34 -10.38 -1.57
C HIS A 130 -13.64 -9.81 -2.11
N ARG A 131 -14.55 -9.49 -1.22
CA ARG A 131 -15.83 -8.87 -1.54
C ARG A 131 -15.77 -7.39 -1.18
N SER A 132 -15.74 -6.54 -2.19
CA SER A 132 -15.61 -5.09 -1.98
C SER A 132 -16.84 -4.51 -1.31
N VAL A 133 -16.62 -3.65 -0.32
CA VAL A 133 -17.67 -2.98 0.45
C VAL A 133 -18.27 -1.79 -0.33
N HIS A 134 -17.48 -1.20 -1.20
CA HIS A 134 -17.87 -0.04 -2.02
C HIS A 134 -17.09 -0.05 -3.34
N PRO A 135 -17.52 0.69 -4.36
CA PRO A 135 -16.74 0.87 -5.59
C PRO A 135 -15.34 1.41 -5.29
N PRO A 136 -14.34 1.10 -6.12
CA PRO A 136 -12.97 1.54 -5.89
C PRO A 136 -12.86 3.06 -5.88
N HIS A 137 -11.97 3.57 -5.04
CA HIS A 137 -11.70 5.00 -4.90
C HIS A 137 -10.43 5.37 -5.64
N ARG A 138 -10.51 6.48 -6.35
CA ARG A 138 -9.42 7.01 -7.15
C ARG A 138 -8.62 8.02 -6.36
N PHE A 139 -7.30 7.83 -6.38
CA PHE A 139 -6.36 8.92 -6.12
C PHE A 139 -6.10 9.68 -7.42
N THR A 140 -6.24 10.97 -7.39
CA THR A 140 -5.77 11.80 -8.50
C THR A 140 -4.25 11.88 -8.45
N PRO A 141 -3.56 11.81 -9.61
CA PRO A 141 -2.12 11.97 -9.65
C PRO A 141 -1.65 13.20 -8.86
N GLY A 142 -0.65 13.01 -7.98
CA GLY A 142 -0.12 14.06 -7.11
C GLY A 142 -0.83 14.22 -5.77
N GLN A 143 -1.95 13.58 -5.51
CA GLN A 143 -2.62 13.62 -4.19
C GLN A 143 -1.88 12.81 -3.13
N ALA A 144 -1.28 11.69 -3.49
CA ALA A 144 -0.44 10.93 -2.58
C ALA A 144 1.05 11.21 -2.84
N PRO A 145 1.90 11.15 -1.80
CA PRO A 145 3.27 11.65 -1.86
C PRO A 145 4.19 11.04 -2.93
N ALA A 146 3.92 9.82 -3.38
CA ALA A 146 4.71 9.13 -4.39
C ALA A 146 3.89 8.76 -5.63
N MET A 147 2.63 9.16 -5.69
CA MET A 147 1.73 8.73 -6.75
C MET A 147 1.55 9.82 -7.79
N HIS A 148 2.34 9.70 -8.85
CA HIS A 148 2.15 10.48 -10.07
C HIS A 148 1.24 9.77 -11.08
N ASN A 149 0.88 8.52 -10.78
CA ASN A 149 0.13 7.62 -11.65
C ASN A 149 -1.29 7.40 -11.13
N PRO A 150 -2.22 7.01 -11.99
CA PRO A 150 -3.51 6.53 -11.57
C PRO A 150 -3.37 5.41 -10.54
N HIS A 151 -4.15 5.50 -9.50
CA HIS A 151 -4.15 4.56 -8.37
C HIS A 151 -5.54 4.41 -7.81
N LEU A 152 -5.89 3.22 -7.44
CA LEU A 152 -7.13 2.93 -6.73
C LEU A 152 -6.82 2.12 -5.46
N ASP A 153 -7.57 2.43 -4.42
CA ASP A 153 -7.72 1.57 -3.24
C ASP A 153 -9.17 1.16 -3.08
N GLN A 154 -9.36 -0.02 -2.52
CA GLN A 154 -10.70 -0.52 -2.28
C GLN A 154 -10.73 -1.41 -1.04
N LEU A 155 -11.58 -1.04 -0.08
CA LEU A 155 -11.89 -1.89 1.07
C LEU A 155 -12.74 -3.08 0.65
N GLY A 156 -12.40 -4.25 1.18
CA GLY A 156 -13.21 -5.47 1.05
C GLY A 156 -13.31 -6.25 2.35
N HIS A 157 -14.38 -7.00 2.48
CA HIS A 157 -14.52 -8.10 3.40
C HIS A 157 -13.83 -9.32 2.79
N ILE A 158 -12.90 -9.91 3.50
CA ILE A 158 -12.07 -11.03 3.06
C ILE A 158 -12.45 -12.26 3.87
N THR A 159 -12.88 -13.30 3.18
CA THR A 159 -13.22 -14.58 3.80
C THR A 159 -12.50 -15.71 3.09
N GLY A 160 -11.92 -16.63 3.86
CA GLY A 160 -11.17 -17.73 3.28
C GLY A 160 -10.36 -18.53 4.30
N GLU A 161 -9.22 -19.03 3.84
CA GLU A 161 -8.36 -19.87 4.66
C GLU A 161 -6.89 -19.62 4.36
N LEU A 162 -6.10 -19.55 5.42
CA LEU A 162 -4.63 -19.60 5.40
C LEU A 162 -4.19 -20.97 5.93
N VAL A 163 -3.30 -21.64 5.19
CA VAL A 163 -2.53 -22.76 5.70
C VAL A 163 -1.13 -22.23 5.99
N LEU A 164 -0.72 -22.28 7.26
CA LEU A 164 0.60 -21.83 7.70
C LEU A 164 1.23 -22.92 8.57
N HIS A 165 2.42 -23.40 8.17
CA HIS A 165 3.07 -24.54 8.81
C HIS A 165 2.15 -25.78 8.92
N ARG A 166 1.32 -26.00 7.88
CA ARG A 166 0.31 -27.06 7.77
C ARG A 166 -0.88 -26.92 8.73
N GLU A 167 -0.97 -25.85 9.49
CA GLU A 167 -2.15 -25.51 10.28
C GLU A 167 -3.14 -24.74 9.39
N ARG A 168 -4.43 -25.12 9.44
CA ARG A 168 -5.52 -24.44 8.75
C ARG A 168 -6.09 -23.34 9.64
N ILE A 169 -6.08 -22.13 9.18
CA ILE A 169 -6.45 -20.92 9.92
C ILE A 169 -7.52 -20.18 9.10
N PRO A 170 -8.74 -19.99 9.64
CA PRO A 170 -9.75 -19.22 8.93
C PRO A 170 -9.34 -17.76 8.79
N ILE A 171 -9.68 -17.14 7.67
CA ILE A 171 -9.58 -15.71 7.43
C ILE A 171 -10.99 -15.14 7.40
N ASP A 172 -11.25 -14.16 8.24
CA ASP A 172 -12.46 -13.34 8.25
C ASP A 172 -12.06 -11.93 8.71
N CYS A 173 -11.78 -11.04 7.75
CA CYS A 173 -11.25 -9.73 8.07
C CYS A 173 -11.68 -8.67 7.05
N TYR A 174 -11.49 -7.41 7.41
CA TYR A 174 -11.57 -6.29 6.48
C TYR A 174 -10.16 -5.84 6.13
N SER A 175 -9.88 -5.74 4.84
CA SER A 175 -8.59 -5.26 4.36
C SER A 175 -8.71 -4.59 2.99
N VAL A 176 -7.61 -4.13 2.45
CA VAL A 176 -7.58 -3.29 1.26
C VAL A 176 -6.89 -4.02 0.11
N ARG A 177 -7.39 -3.81 -1.10
CA ARG A 177 -6.66 -4.06 -2.33
C ARG A 177 -6.28 -2.75 -3.00
N ASP A 178 -5.18 -2.74 -3.76
CA ASP A 178 -4.83 -1.61 -4.61
C ASP A 178 -4.48 -2.02 -6.04
N ARG A 179 -4.54 -1.02 -6.91
CA ARG A 179 -3.93 -1.06 -8.23
C ARG A 179 -3.32 0.27 -8.59
N THR A 180 -2.21 0.19 -9.31
CA THR A 180 -1.55 1.38 -9.88
C THR A 180 -1.06 1.04 -11.28
N TRP A 181 -1.12 1.99 -12.20
CA TRP A 181 -0.59 1.83 -13.56
C TRP A 181 0.02 3.12 -14.08
N GLY A 182 1.07 2.98 -14.88
CA GLY A 182 1.77 4.10 -15.50
C GLY A 182 3.28 4.02 -15.34
N PRO A 183 4.03 5.00 -15.87
CA PRO A 183 5.49 5.02 -15.72
C PRO A 183 5.92 5.13 -14.26
N ARG A 184 6.72 4.18 -13.80
CA ARG A 184 7.25 4.10 -12.41
C ARG A 184 8.72 3.75 -12.43
N GLY A 185 9.60 4.71 -12.56
CA GLY A 185 11.03 4.50 -12.41
C GLY A 185 11.57 5.11 -11.11
N ALA A 186 12.68 4.60 -10.59
CA ALA A 186 13.41 5.25 -9.50
C ALA A 186 13.79 6.70 -9.86
N HIS A 187 13.79 7.03 -11.14
CA HIS A 187 14.07 8.35 -11.70
C HIS A 187 12.86 8.97 -12.42
N HIS A 188 11.67 8.46 -12.15
CA HIS A 188 10.43 8.91 -12.81
C HIS A 188 10.24 10.43 -12.71
N SER A 189 10.52 11.03 -11.55
CA SER A 189 10.47 12.48 -11.37
C SER A 189 11.44 13.24 -12.29
N ALA A 190 12.56 12.63 -12.65
CA ALA A 190 13.50 13.20 -13.62
C ALA A 190 13.04 13.03 -15.07
N ALA A 191 12.39 11.89 -15.39
CA ALA A 191 11.82 11.62 -16.71
C ALA A 191 10.65 12.57 -17.01
N VAL A 192 9.74 12.77 -16.07
CA VAL A 192 8.62 13.73 -16.20
C VAL A 192 9.12 15.16 -16.36
N ALA A 193 10.16 15.55 -15.63
CA ALA A 193 10.76 16.87 -15.76
C ALA A 193 11.53 17.09 -17.07
N GLY A 194 11.85 16.02 -17.79
CA GLY A 194 12.78 16.05 -18.90
C GLY A 194 12.27 15.60 -20.28
N GLY A 195 11.11 14.97 -20.36
CA GLY A 195 10.45 14.65 -21.64
C GLY A 195 11.15 13.63 -22.54
N GLY A 196 11.90 12.64 -22.01
CA GLY A 196 12.50 11.59 -22.86
C GLY A 196 13.24 10.51 -22.08
N THR A 197 13.24 9.31 -22.65
CA THR A 197 13.88 8.11 -22.11
C THR A 197 15.39 8.23 -21.91
N GLU A 198 16.09 8.96 -22.78
CA GLU A 198 17.54 9.18 -22.64
C GLU A 198 17.93 9.93 -21.36
N ARG A 199 17.04 10.72 -20.80
CA ARG A 199 17.31 11.49 -19.57
C ARG A 199 17.14 10.68 -18.30
N THR A 200 16.47 9.55 -18.37
CA THR A 200 16.22 8.66 -17.24
C THR A 200 17.50 7.96 -16.77
N TYR A 201 18.44 7.76 -17.67
CA TYR A 201 19.74 7.11 -17.38
C TYR A 201 20.85 8.10 -17.06
N ARG A 202 20.63 9.40 -17.19
CA ARG A 202 21.61 10.38 -16.73
C ARG A 202 21.56 10.44 -15.23
N VAL A 203 22.49 9.79 -14.58
CA VAL A 203 22.74 9.95 -13.16
C VAL A 203 22.97 11.42 -12.90
N ALA A 204 22.04 12.06 -12.19
CA ALA A 204 22.20 13.46 -11.82
C ALA A 204 23.45 13.60 -10.94
N ALA A 205 24.39 14.41 -11.35
CA ALA A 205 25.58 14.67 -10.54
C ALA A 205 25.16 15.21 -9.16
N PRO A 206 25.69 14.65 -8.05
CA PRO A 206 25.38 15.16 -6.72
C PRO A 206 25.56 16.68 -6.63
N GLY A 207 24.57 17.39 -6.06
CA GLY A 207 24.59 18.84 -5.95
C GLY A 207 24.25 19.64 -7.21
N GLY A 208 24.06 19.00 -8.37
CA GLY A 208 23.64 19.64 -9.61
C GLY A 208 22.20 20.15 -9.59
N PRO A 209 21.78 20.99 -10.58
CA PRO A 209 20.41 21.51 -10.64
C PRO A 209 19.33 20.44 -10.69
N LEU A 210 19.56 19.37 -11.47
CA LEU A 210 18.64 18.24 -11.58
C LEU A 210 18.58 17.45 -10.29
N TRP A 211 19.71 17.23 -9.62
CA TRP A 211 19.78 16.60 -8.31
C TRP A 211 18.95 17.35 -7.28
N ARG A 212 19.12 18.67 -7.16
CA ARG A 212 18.33 19.52 -6.28
C ARG A 212 16.85 19.51 -6.58
N GLN A 213 16.47 19.37 -7.85
CA GLN A 213 15.08 19.23 -8.26
C GLN A 213 14.52 17.89 -7.83
N ILE A 214 15.25 16.79 -8.04
CA ILE A 214 14.88 15.44 -7.59
C ILE A 214 14.74 15.41 -6.07
N GLU A 215 15.67 15.98 -5.33
CA GLU A 215 15.60 16.04 -3.87
C GLU A 215 14.39 16.83 -3.37
N ARG A 216 14.08 17.96 -4.00
CA ARG A 216 12.89 18.76 -3.68
C ARG A 216 11.59 18.01 -3.98
N GLN A 217 11.53 17.27 -5.10
CA GLN A 217 10.35 16.50 -5.49
C GLN A 217 10.15 15.23 -4.66
N ARG A 218 11.23 14.61 -4.20
CA ARG A 218 11.18 13.46 -3.28
C ARG A 218 10.61 13.82 -1.92
N GLY A 219 10.44 15.12 -1.64
CA GLY A 219 10.07 15.57 -0.31
C GLY A 219 11.07 15.09 0.72
N ARG A 220 10.68 15.01 1.96
CA ARG A 220 11.56 14.54 3.05
C ARG A 220 11.63 13.01 3.16
N GLY A 221 11.30 12.30 2.09
CA GLY A 221 11.60 10.88 1.92
C GLY A 221 10.88 9.94 2.84
N ARG A 222 9.67 10.30 3.29
CA ARG A 222 8.78 9.43 4.05
C ARG A 222 7.41 9.37 3.39
N ILE A 223 6.87 8.17 3.31
CA ILE A 223 5.45 7.89 3.00
C ILE A 223 4.91 7.07 4.16
N GLN A 224 3.74 7.45 4.64
CA GLN A 224 3.00 6.61 5.56
C GLN A 224 1.58 6.45 5.06
N TYR A 225 1.18 5.20 4.87
CA TYR A 225 -0.14 4.79 4.46
C TYR A 225 -0.76 3.99 5.60
N ILE A 226 -1.91 4.42 6.05
CA ILE A 226 -2.61 3.80 7.17
C ILE A 226 -4.05 3.50 6.81
N PHE A 227 -4.55 2.40 7.30
CA PHE A 227 -5.98 2.10 7.28
C PHE A 227 -6.40 1.27 8.48
N GLY A 228 -7.68 1.34 8.80
CA GLY A 228 -8.29 0.56 9.87
C GLY A 228 -9.79 0.42 9.66
N HIS A 229 -10.31 -0.80 9.78
CA HIS A 229 -11.71 -1.08 9.57
C HIS A 229 -12.24 -2.04 10.63
N THR A 230 -13.47 -1.79 11.09
CA THR A 230 -14.18 -2.65 12.04
C THR A 230 -15.15 -3.57 11.31
N ASP A 231 -15.84 -3.01 10.32
CA ASP A 231 -16.95 -3.63 9.62
C ASP A 231 -17.13 -2.94 8.23
N ASP A 232 -18.17 -3.30 7.50
CA ASP A 232 -18.53 -2.72 6.20
C ASP A 232 -19.08 -1.28 6.30
N ARG A 233 -19.19 -0.73 7.49
CA ARG A 233 -19.79 0.58 7.77
C ARG A 233 -18.86 1.57 8.45
N THR A 234 -17.72 1.10 8.98
CA THR A 234 -16.87 1.92 9.85
C THR A 234 -15.38 1.61 9.61
N GLY A 235 -14.65 2.66 9.24
CA GLY A 235 -13.21 2.57 9.02
C GLY A 235 -12.64 3.80 8.35
N PHE A 236 -11.37 3.75 8.05
CA PHE A 236 -10.66 4.83 7.38
C PHE A 236 -9.45 4.33 6.59
N LEU A 237 -8.99 5.18 5.69
CA LEU A 237 -7.74 5.03 4.96
C LEU A 237 -7.14 6.41 4.76
N GLY A 238 -5.83 6.54 4.91
CA GLY A 238 -5.16 7.80 4.70
C GLY A 238 -3.68 7.70 4.37
N PHE A 239 -3.22 8.65 3.55
CA PHE A 239 -1.80 8.92 3.36
C PHE A 239 -1.39 10.13 4.17
N VAL A 240 -0.28 9.99 4.86
CA VAL A 240 0.31 11.04 5.68
C VAL A 240 1.60 11.50 5.01
N ARG A 241 1.72 12.79 4.82
CA ARG A 241 2.98 13.41 4.45
C ARG A 241 3.60 14.05 5.69
N PRO A 242 4.69 13.49 6.22
CA PRO A 242 5.38 14.15 7.32
C PRO A 242 5.88 15.51 6.85
N GLN A 243 5.46 16.53 7.56
CA GLN A 243 6.08 17.85 7.45
C GLN A 243 7.00 18.03 8.65
N ASP A 244 8.12 18.76 8.48
CA ASP A 244 8.89 19.18 9.64
C ASP A 244 8.05 20.19 10.40
N GLY A 245 8.04 19.99 11.71
CA GLY A 245 7.78 21.07 12.64
C GLY A 245 6.34 21.40 12.92
N ASP A 246 5.44 20.44 12.97
CA ASP A 246 4.35 20.57 13.92
C ASP A 246 4.98 20.39 15.32
N ALA A 247 5.08 21.48 16.06
CA ALA A 247 5.65 21.49 17.42
C ALA A 247 4.94 20.53 18.38
N ALA A 248 3.74 20.07 18.03
CA ALA A 248 2.95 19.08 18.76
C ALA A 248 3.16 17.65 18.27
N GLY A 249 4.00 17.43 17.24
CA GLY A 249 4.26 16.11 16.65
C GLY A 249 3.13 15.57 15.77
N TRP A 250 2.17 16.40 15.39
CA TRP A 250 1.12 16.06 14.45
C TRP A 250 1.57 16.24 12.99
N SER A 251 1.17 15.33 12.13
CA SER A 251 1.37 15.39 10.68
C SER A 251 0.02 15.49 9.98
N PRO A 252 -0.16 16.40 9.02
CA PRO A 252 -1.42 16.49 8.29
C PRO A 252 -1.61 15.27 7.39
N MET A 253 -2.87 14.87 7.20
CA MET A 253 -3.23 13.95 6.13
C MET A 253 -3.03 14.64 4.78
N ASN A 254 -2.58 13.90 3.79
CA ASN A 254 -2.43 14.40 2.42
C ASN A 254 -3.64 14.04 1.56
N VAL A 255 -4.18 12.86 1.78
CA VAL A 255 -5.36 12.33 1.12
C VAL A 255 -5.90 11.17 1.95
N GLY A 256 -7.18 10.86 1.84
CA GLY A 256 -7.77 9.71 2.50
C GLY A 256 -9.28 9.74 2.48
N TRP A 257 -9.87 8.76 3.14
CA TRP A 257 -11.31 8.56 3.25
C TRP A 257 -11.71 8.16 4.65
N LEU A 258 -12.93 8.54 4.99
CA LEU A 258 -13.64 8.09 6.16
C LEU A 258 -14.89 7.32 5.73
N LEU A 259 -15.01 6.10 6.19
CA LEU A 259 -16.22 5.30 6.15
C LEU A 259 -16.88 5.40 7.53
N LYS A 260 -17.99 6.08 7.62
CA LYS A 260 -18.75 6.23 8.88
C LYS A 260 -20.23 6.04 8.63
N ASP A 261 -20.87 5.18 9.42
CA ASP A 261 -22.29 4.83 9.30
C ASP A 261 -22.66 4.28 7.91
N GLY A 262 -21.74 3.58 7.26
CA GLY A 262 -21.91 3.04 5.91
C GLY A 262 -21.83 4.09 4.79
N GLN A 263 -21.42 5.31 5.11
CA GLN A 263 -21.22 6.38 4.14
C GLN A 263 -19.73 6.66 3.97
N PHE A 264 -19.27 6.54 2.77
CA PHE A 264 -17.89 6.76 2.38
C PHE A 264 -17.70 8.19 1.87
N GLN A 265 -16.75 8.93 2.47
CA GLN A 265 -16.46 10.31 2.11
C GLN A 265 -14.97 10.60 2.17
N ARG A 266 -14.51 11.50 1.28
CA ARG A 266 -13.12 11.98 1.30
C ARG A 266 -12.84 12.78 2.56
N LEU A 267 -11.61 12.70 3.06
CA LEU A 267 -11.15 13.52 4.17
C LEU A 267 -11.04 15.00 3.77
N ASP A 268 -11.37 15.86 4.70
CA ASP A 268 -10.90 17.24 4.72
C ASP A 268 -9.47 17.23 5.26
N VAL A 269 -8.50 17.32 4.36
CA VAL A 269 -7.07 17.22 4.69
C VAL A 269 -6.56 18.44 5.51
N THR A 270 -7.30 19.53 5.55
CA THR A 270 -6.96 20.70 6.36
C THR A 270 -7.32 20.52 7.84
N ARG A 271 -8.17 19.54 8.13
CA ARG A 271 -8.69 19.23 9.47
C ARG A 271 -8.31 17.84 9.94
N SER A 272 -7.71 17.02 9.05
CA SER A 272 -7.33 15.63 9.36
C SER A 272 -5.83 15.51 9.57
N ARG A 273 -5.43 14.84 10.65
CA ARG A 273 -4.04 14.75 11.07
C ARG A 273 -3.76 13.45 11.82
N MET A 274 -2.48 13.11 11.89
CA MET A 274 -1.99 11.94 12.60
C MET A 274 -0.78 12.30 13.47
N ARG A 275 -0.66 11.63 14.60
CA ARG A 275 0.53 11.63 15.46
C ARG A 275 1.05 10.20 15.62
N ASN A 276 2.37 10.04 15.47
CA ASN A 276 3.00 8.75 15.55
C ASN A 276 4.01 8.69 16.70
N PHE A 277 3.84 7.74 17.59
CA PHE A 277 4.75 7.42 18.68
C PHE A 277 5.58 6.20 18.30
N ARG A 278 6.88 6.40 18.23
CA ARG A 278 7.82 5.42 17.72
C ARG A 278 8.58 4.72 18.82
N ASP A 279 8.85 3.44 18.60
CA ASP A 279 9.81 2.70 19.41
C ASP A 279 11.21 3.29 19.21
N PRO A 280 11.85 3.81 20.27
CA PRO A 280 13.15 4.46 20.14
C PRO A 280 14.31 3.48 19.84
N LEU A 281 14.11 2.18 19.96
CA LEU A 281 15.13 1.19 19.59
C LEU A 281 15.11 0.91 18.10
N THR A 282 13.91 0.73 17.54
CA THR A 282 13.73 0.31 16.16
C THR A 282 13.38 1.47 15.24
N GLY A 283 12.82 2.57 15.75
CA GLY A 283 12.33 3.70 14.97
C GLY A 283 10.95 3.49 14.35
N TRP A 284 10.38 2.29 14.44
CA TRP A 284 9.09 2.00 13.85
C TRP A 284 7.93 2.45 14.72
N SER A 285 6.78 2.62 14.08
CA SER A 285 5.53 2.96 14.77
C SER A 285 5.20 1.95 15.85
N ALA A 286 4.90 2.42 17.04
CA ALA A 286 4.41 1.60 18.15
C ALA A 286 2.96 1.92 18.48
N HIS A 287 2.62 3.21 18.50
CA HIS A 287 1.29 3.72 18.78
C HIS A 287 1.02 4.94 17.88
N MET A 288 -0.22 5.13 17.50
CA MET A 288 -0.69 6.26 16.68
C MET A 288 -1.95 6.87 17.25
N GLN A 289 -2.12 8.16 17.01
CA GLN A 289 -3.37 8.87 17.20
C GLN A 289 -3.76 9.51 15.87
N VAL A 290 -5.02 9.39 15.50
CA VAL A 290 -5.58 9.95 14.26
C VAL A 290 -6.81 10.77 14.59
N GLU A 291 -6.86 11.97 14.06
CA GLU A 291 -8.05 12.83 14.06
C GLU A 291 -8.46 13.01 12.59
N LEU A 292 -9.62 12.51 12.24
CA LEU A 292 -10.13 12.51 10.88
C LEU A 292 -11.41 13.31 10.81
N VAL A 293 -11.53 14.14 9.80
CA VAL A 293 -12.76 14.88 9.48
C VAL A 293 -12.99 14.72 7.99
N ASP A 294 -14.19 14.32 7.59
CA ASP A 294 -14.54 14.25 6.17
C ASP A 294 -15.08 15.59 5.64
N ARG A 295 -15.23 15.68 4.32
CA ARG A 295 -15.71 16.89 3.65
C ARG A 295 -17.14 17.30 4.02
N THR A 296 -17.91 16.41 4.66
CA THR A 296 -19.26 16.72 5.18
C THR A 296 -19.24 17.15 6.65
N GLY A 297 -18.06 17.10 7.30
CA GLY A 297 -17.85 17.50 8.69
C GLY A 297 -18.01 16.39 9.71
N ARG A 298 -18.23 15.12 9.29
CA ARG A 298 -18.23 13.98 10.21
C ARG A 298 -16.81 13.70 10.66
N SER A 299 -16.63 13.32 11.90
CA SER A 299 -15.30 13.09 12.49
C SER A 299 -15.16 11.71 13.09
N MET A 300 -13.91 11.27 13.20
CA MET A 300 -13.49 10.08 13.91
C MET A 300 -12.15 10.37 14.59
N GLU A 301 -12.02 9.97 15.84
CA GLU A 301 -10.74 9.88 16.55
C GLU A 301 -10.41 8.40 16.73
N ALA A 302 -9.17 8.01 16.41
CA ALA A 302 -8.74 6.64 16.56
C ALA A 302 -7.36 6.56 17.19
N GLU A 303 -7.15 5.51 17.98
CA GLU A 303 -5.85 5.10 18.50
C GLU A 303 -5.44 3.76 17.87
N GLY A 304 -4.22 3.70 17.35
CA GLY A 304 -3.66 2.50 16.71
C GLY A 304 -2.46 1.96 17.45
N PHE A 305 -2.39 0.65 17.61
CA PHE A 305 -1.30 -0.05 18.26
C PHE A 305 -0.72 -1.10 17.32
N ALA A 306 0.59 -1.06 17.09
CA ALA A 306 1.28 -2.05 16.29
C ALA A 306 1.35 -3.39 17.05
N VAL A 307 0.83 -4.43 16.42
CA VAL A 307 0.70 -5.78 17.04
C VAL A 307 1.76 -6.73 16.53
N SER A 308 2.03 -6.68 15.24
CA SER A 308 3.11 -7.42 14.57
C SER A 308 3.64 -6.60 13.40
N ARG A 309 4.82 -6.96 12.88
CA ARG A 309 5.49 -6.14 11.88
C ARG A 309 6.37 -6.95 10.94
N MET A 310 6.42 -6.51 9.70
CA MET A 310 7.42 -6.88 8.72
C MET A 310 8.25 -5.66 8.34
N THR A 311 9.58 -5.80 8.28
CA THR A 311 10.48 -4.76 7.79
C THR A 311 10.98 -5.10 6.39
N GLU A 312 10.84 -4.15 5.48
CA GLU A 312 11.29 -4.27 4.10
C GLU A 312 12.51 -3.38 3.85
N HIS A 313 13.60 -4.00 3.39
CA HIS A 313 14.82 -3.28 2.99
C HIS A 313 15.42 -2.30 4.03
N GLY A 314 15.15 -2.52 5.31
CA GLY A 314 15.72 -1.70 6.38
C GLY A 314 15.19 -0.27 6.50
N SER A 315 14.37 0.19 5.57
CA SER A 315 13.82 1.55 5.56
C SER A 315 12.31 1.60 5.34
N GLY A 316 11.65 0.46 5.29
CA GLY A 316 10.20 0.31 5.25
C GLY A 316 9.71 -0.70 6.28
N ALA A 317 8.54 -0.47 6.82
CA ALA A 317 7.85 -1.41 7.69
C ALA A 317 6.36 -1.44 7.37
N ASN A 318 5.80 -2.64 7.46
CA ASN A 318 4.36 -2.86 7.39
C ASN A 318 3.95 -3.49 8.71
N SER A 319 3.08 -2.82 9.44
CA SER A 319 2.62 -3.28 10.75
C SER A 319 1.15 -3.65 10.67
N LEU A 320 0.79 -4.80 11.23
CA LEU A 320 -0.60 -5.07 11.59
C LEU A 320 -0.96 -4.15 12.75
N MET A 321 -1.98 -3.33 12.55
CA MET A 321 -2.45 -2.34 13.51
C MET A 321 -3.79 -2.76 14.10
N ARG A 322 -3.88 -2.72 15.41
CA ARG A 322 -5.14 -2.76 16.14
C ARG A 322 -5.58 -1.32 16.40
N TRP A 323 -6.75 -0.96 15.89
CA TRP A 323 -7.32 0.37 16.01
C TRP A 323 -8.49 0.39 16.98
N GLU A 324 -8.56 1.45 17.78
CA GLU A 324 -9.67 1.71 18.70
C GLU A 324 -10.32 3.04 18.34
N TYR A 325 -11.62 3.04 18.07
CA TYR A 325 -12.42 4.22 17.77
C TYR A 325 -13.90 3.97 18.03
N ASP A 326 -14.61 4.98 18.53
CA ASP A 326 -16.05 4.95 18.82
C ASP A 326 -16.46 3.71 19.68
N GLY A 327 -15.59 3.26 20.61
CA GLY A 327 -15.80 2.08 21.44
C GLY A 327 -15.70 0.74 20.71
N LYS A 328 -15.25 0.74 19.45
CA LYS A 328 -15.04 -0.46 18.62
C LYS A 328 -13.56 -0.75 18.47
N VAL A 329 -13.26 -1.99 18.11
CA VAL A 329 -11.92 -2.43 17.69
C VAL A 329 -11.95 -2.74 16.21
N GLY A 330 -11.04 -2.11 15.46
CA GLY A 330 -10.80 -2.37 14.06
C GLY A 330 -9.38 -2.90 13.82
N TRP A 331 -9.14 -3.39 12.62
CA TRP A 331 -7.84 -3.89 12.20
C TRP A 331 -7.44 -3.29 10.86
N GLY A 332 -6.15 -3.21 10.61
CA GLY A 332 -5.61 -2.66 9.37
C GLY A 332 -4.11 -2.61 9.41
N GLU A 333 -3.53 -1.70 8.64
CA GLU A 333 -2.08 -1.64 8.51
C GLU A 333 -1.54 -0.21 8.69
N ASP A 334 -0.27 -0.15 9.04
CA ASP A 334 0.63 0.99 8.88
C ASP A 334 1.77 0.57 7.94
N GLN A 335 1.83 1.19 6.78
CA GLN A 335 2.93 1.05 5.83
C GLN A 335 3.78 2.29 5.91
N ASP A 336 4.90 2.20 6.60
CA ASP A 336 5.80 3.31 6.92
C ASP A 336 7.10 3.17 6.11
N GLY A 337 7.19 3.90 5.01
CA GLY A 337 8.34 3.89 4.11
C GLY A 337 9.20 5.15 4.25
N TRP A 338 10.52 4.99 4.33
CA TRP A 338 11.49 6.07 4.54
C TRP A 338 12.59 6.06 3.50
N ARG A 339 13.17 7.22 3.23
CA ARG A 339 14.55 7.27 2.76
C ARG A 339 15.48 6.84 3.89
N LEU A 340 16.44 6.01 3.58
CA LEU A 340 17.32 5.41 4.60
C LEU A 340 18.08 6.46 5.42
N ASP A 341 18.58 7.50 4.78
CA ASP A 341 19.29 8.61 5.45
C ASP A 341 18.40 9.37 6.44
N HIS A 342 17.15 9.65 6.06
CA HIS A 342 16.20 10.31 6.95
C HIS A 342 15.73 9.38 8.08
N PHE A 343 15.59 8.08 7.81
CA PHE A 343 15.30 7.10 8.86
C PHE A 343 16.41 7.04 9.90
N GLN A 344 17.67 7.01 9.45
CA GLN A 344 18.83 7.02 10.35
C GLN A 344 18.93 8.30 11.20
N GLN A 345 18.64 9.46 10.61
CA GLN A 345 18.59 10.74 11.34
C GLN A 345 17.48 10.74 12.40
N MET A 346 16.28 10.30 12.04
CA MET A 346 15.16 10.19 12.97
C MET A 346 15.48 9.23 14.11
N LEU A 347 16.03 8.06 13.81
CA LEU A 347 16.42 7.07 14.83
C LEU A 347 17.50 7.59 15.76
N GLY A 348 18.47 8.34 15.23
CA GLY A 348 19.49 9.03 16.04
C GLY A 348 18.87 10.04 17.00
N ALA A 349 17.92 10.85 16.53
CA ALA A 349 17.22 11.82 17.36
C ALA A 349 16.39 11.15 18.48
N LEU A 350 15.68 10.06 18.17
CA LEU A 350 14.92 9.31 19.18
C LEU A 350 15.81 8.73 20.29
N ARG A 351 17.02 8.29 19.95
CA ARG A 351 17.99 7.74 20.92
C ARG A 351 18.65 8.82 21.77
N ALA A 352 18.78 10.04 21.27
CA ALA A 352 19.39 11.15 21.99
C ALA A 352 18.49 11.75 23.10
N VAL A 353 17.19 11.48 23.05
CA VAL A 353 16.21 11.96 24.06
C VAL A 353 16.13 11.00 25.26
N ARG A 354 16.85 9.88 25.25
CA ARG A 354 17.02 8.96 26.39
C ARG A 354 18.17 9.39 27.29
#